data_e6e3ef0766e22fddc825a007cb7c5644
#
_entry.id   e6e3ef0766e22fddc825a007cb7c5644
#
_cell.length_a   1.000
_cell.length_b   1.000
_cell.length_c   1.000
_cell.angle_alpha   90.00
_cell.angle_beta   90.00
_cell.angle_gamma   90.00
#
_symmetry.space_group_name_H-M   'P 1'
#
loop_
_entity.id
_entity.type
_entity.pdbx_description
1 polymer ?
#
loop_
_entity_poly.entity_id
_entity_poly.type
_entity_poly.pdbx_seq_one_letter_code
_entity_poly.pdbx_strand_id
1 'polypeptide(L)'
;RESGSMNGWLTEVKPPYDAKKLEEVKNFHITKAVETVTPKKCEIKPADEKEEFQIVLWDFGAKENIIRELTRRRCRVADLPAGTTAEEILAMNPDGIMLSNGPGNPEDNPEIIEEIRKITKAGKPMFGICLGHQLLAIAKGAKTGKMKFGHRGANQPVKDLTTGRVYISSQNHGYEVLRDTLPEGAEETFINVNDGTCEGITYHDMPAFTVQFHPEACAGPKDTEELFGRFIQMMRDY
;
A
#
# COMPACT_ATOMS: atom_id res chain seq x y z
N ARG A 1 -2.35 -25.45 10.04
CA ARG A 1 -3.04 -24.25 10.60
C ARG A 1 -2.38 -23.73 11.88
N GLU A 2 -1.77 -24.58 12.71
CA GLU A 2 -1.16 -24.14 13.99
C GLU A 2 0.03 -23.20 13.81
N SER A 3 0.86 -23.41 12.78
CA SER A 3 2.11 -22.67 12.54
C SER A 3 1.97 -21.44 11.64
N GLY A 4 0.79 -21.20 11.06
CA GLY A 4 0.60 -20.10 10.12
C GLY A 4 1.31 -20.30 8.77
N SER A 5 1.73 -19.19 8.15
CA SER A 5 2.52 -19.21 6.92
C SER A 5 3.97 -19.59 7.21
N MET A 6 4.53 -20.49 6.45
CA MET A 6 5.91 -20.98 6.62
C MET A 6 6.65 -20.96 5.30
N ASN A 7 7.98 -20.83 5.38
CA ASN A 7 8.84 -21.07 4.23
C ASN A 7 8.78 -22.54 3.82
N GLY A 8 8.90 -22.81 2.54
CA GLY A 8 8.85 -24.15 1.97
C GLY A 8 9.92 -24.37 0.92
N TRP A 9 10.30 -25.61 0.72
CA TRP A 9 11.22 -26.03 -0.32
C TRP A 9 10.58 -27.11 -1.18
N LEU A 10 10.51 -26.85 -2.48
CA LEU A 10 10.09 -27.83 -3.47
C LEU A 10 11.35 -28.55 -3.98
N THR A 11 11.39 -29.89 -3.87
CA THR A 11 12.56 -30.67 -4.22
C THR A 11 12.19 -32.08 -4.68
N GLU A 12 13.00 -32.67 -5.58
CA GLU A 12 12.94 -34.05 -5.97
C GLU A 12 13.83 -34.95 -5.08
N VAL A 13 14.64 -34.34 -4.20
CA VAL A 13 15.51 -35.10 -3.27
C VAL A 13 14.65 -35.82 -2.23
N LYS A 14 14.91 -37.11 -2.02
CA LYS A 14 14.23 -37.92 -1.00
C LYS A 14 14.88 -37.75 0.38
N PRO A 15 14.10 -37.88 1.47
CA PRO A 15 14.66 -37.89 2.83
C PRO A 15 15.72 -38.98 3.02
N PRO A 16 16.68 -38.81 3.98
CA PRO A 16 16.79 -37.70 4.89
C PRO A 16 17.32 -36.42 4.21
N TYR A 17 16.78 -35.25 4.60
CA TYR A 17 17.22 -33.97 4.08
C TYR A 17 18.44 -33.43 4.83
N ASP A 18 19.30 -32.69 4.12
CA ASP A 18 20.41 -31.96 4.71
C ASP A 18 19.93 -30.94 5.74
N ALA A 19 20.42 -31.05 6.97
CA ALA A 19 20.06 -30.16 8.07
C ALA A 19 20.40 -28.69 7.77
N LYS A 20 21.55 -28.42 7.10
CA LYS A 20 21.91 -27.06 6.71
C LYS A 20 20.92 -26.48 5.72
N LYS A 21 20.48 -27.28 4.74
CA LYS A 21 19.47 -26.84 3.77
C LYS A 21 18.12 -26.55 4.43
N LEU A 22 17.72 -27.35 5.41
CA LEU A 22 16.49 -27.11 6.18
C LEU A 22 16.56 -25.80 6.98
N GLU A 23 17.73 -25.48 7.57
CA GLU A 23 17.93 -24.20 8.26
C GLU A 23 17.92 -23.01 7.28
N GLU A 24 18.53 -23.13 6.10
CA GLU A 24 18.42 -22.12 5.04
C GLU A 24 16.97 -21.85 4.64
N VAL A 25 16.14 -22.90 4.48
CA VAL A 25 14.71 -22.76 4.15
C VAL A 25 13.96 -22.09 5.27
N LYS A 26 14.19 -22.50 6.54
CA LYS A 26 13.53 -21.89 7.70
C LYS A 26 13.82 -20.39 7.83
N ASN A 27 15.08 -20.03 7.60
CA ASN A 27 15.58 -18.67 7.77
C ASN A 27 15.52 -17.83 6.48
N PHE A 28 14.90 -18.36 5.41
CA PHE A 28 14.78 -17.63 4.17
C PHE A 28 13.90 -16.38 4.35
N HIS A 29 14.44 -15.24 3.96
CA HIS A 29 13.72 -13.96 3.92
C HIS A 29 13.87 -13.35 2.53
N ILE A 30 12.77 -12.79 2.02
CA ILE A 30 12.80 -11.99 0.81
C ILE A 30 13.42 -10.63 1.20
N THR A 31 14.52 -10.28 0.57
CA THR A 31 15.19 -8.99 0.75
C THR A 31 15.06 -8.16 -0.51
N LYS A 32 15.10 -6.82 -0.37
CA LYS A 32 15.06 -5.89 -1.52
C LYS A 32 13.86 -6.10 -2.45
N ALA A 33 12.73 -6.48 -1.88
CA ALA A 33 11.53 -6.83 -2.66
C ALA A 33 11.06 -5.62 -3.49
N VAL A 34 10.94 -4.45 -2.88
CA VAL A 34 10.54 -3.21 -3.55
C VAL A 34 11.57 -2.79 -4.60
N GLU A 35 12.88 -2.80 -4.26
CA GLU A 35 13.97 -2.45 -5.19
C GLU A 35 13.95 -3.33 -6.47
N THR A 36 13.51 -4.58 -6.33
CA THR A 36 13.46 -5.54 -7.45
C THR A 36 12.32 -5.25 -8.43
N VAL A 37 11.16 -4.74 -7.94
CA VAL A 37 9.93 -4.62 -8.73
C VAL A 37 9.60 -3.19 -9.15
N THR A 38 10.18 -2.18 -8.49
CA THR A 38 9.98 -0.76 -8.81
C THR A 38 10.47 -0.44 -10.23
N PRO A 39 9.87 0.53 -10.95
CA PRO A 39 10.37 0.96 -12.25
C PRO A 39 11.81 1.47 -12.17
N LYS A 40 12.54 1.40 -13.27
CA LYS A 40 13.96 1.83 -13.31
C LYS A 40 14.12 3.33 -13.60
N LYS A 41 13.07 3.97 -14.08
CA LYS A 41 13.04 5.40 -14.46
C LYS A 41 11.63 5.93 -14.31
N CYS A 42 11.52 7.26 -14.22
CA CYS A 42 10.23 7.94 -14.31
C CYS A 42 9.57 7.66 -15.64
N GLU A 43 8.28 7.33 -15.62
CA GLU A 43 7.43 7.23 -16.79
C GLU A 43 6.21 8.14 -16.64
N ILE A 44 5.88 8.89 -17.69
CA ILE A 44 4.69 9.73 -17.70
C ILE A 44 3.56 9.02 -18.43
N LYS A 45 2.45 8.83 -17.74
CA LYS A 45 1.21 8.29 -18.30
C LYS A 45 0.22 9.44 -18.47
N PRO A 46 -0.21 9.76 -19.70
CA PRO A 46 -1.18 10.83 -19.93
C PRO A 46 -2.55 10.45 -19.36
N ALA A 47 -3.36 11.44 -19.06
CA ALA A 47 -4.77 11.22 -18.79
C ALA A 47 -5.48 10.68 -20.03
N ASP A 48 -6.53 9.87 -19.85
CA ASP A 48 -7.34 9.32 -20.95
C ASP A 48 -8.14 10.42 -21.69
N GLU A 49 -8.43 11.51 -20.96
CA GLU A 49 -9.12 12.70 -21.47
C GLU A 49 -8.32 13.97 -21.15
N LYS A 50 -8.98 15.14 -21.22
CA LYS A 50 -8.36 16.42 -20.85
C LYS A 50 -7.88 16.36 -19.41
N GLU A 51 -6.58 16.57 -19.22
CA GLU A 51 -5.91 16.57 -17.91
C GLU A 51 -6.53 17.59 -16.94
N GLU A 52 -6.77 17.16 -15.72
CA GLU A 52 -7.30 17.99 -14.63
C GLU A 52 -6.30 18.04 -13.46
N PHE A 53 -5.61 16.92 -13.18
CA PHE A 53 -4.64 16.80 -12.10
C PHE A 53 -3.34 16.16 -12.55
N GLN A 54 -2.27 16.54 -11.90
CA GLN A 54 -0.96 15.90 -12.01
C GLN A 54 -0.66 15.13 -10.72
N ILE A 55 -0.58 13.81 -10.83
CA ILE A 55 -0.31 12.90 -9.71
C ILE A 55 1.08 12.32 -9.85
N VAL A 56 1.79 12.24 -8.75
CA VAL A 56 2.94 11.36 -8.59
C VAL A 56 2.44 10.02 -8.05
N LEU A 57 2.66 8.94 -8.80
CA LEU A 57 2.59 7.58 -8.31
C LEU A 57 3.99 7.18 -7.84
N TRP A 58 4.17 7.03 -6.53
CA TRP A 58 5.40 6.51 -5.98
C TRP A 58 5.30 4.99 -5.94
N ASP A 59 6.02 4.36 -6.88
CA ASP A 59 5.81 2.96 -7.24
C ASP A 59 6.74 2.02 -6.46
N PHE A 60 6.15 1.27 -5.54
CA PHE A 60 6.78 0.21 -4.75
C PHE A 60 6.54 -1.19 -5.34
N GLY A 61 5.99 -1.30 -6.53
CA GLY A 61 5.51 -2.50 -7.21
C GLY A 61 4.03 -2.37 -7.57
N ALA A 62 3.66 -1.24 -8.17
CA ALA A 62 2.28 -0.88 -8.47
C ALA A 62 1.62 -1.87 -9.42
N LYS A 63 0.37 -2.19 -9.15
CA LYS A 63 -0.48 -2.84 -10.14
C LYS A 63 -0.91 -1.81 -11.18
N GLU A 64 -0.79 -2.18 -12.45
CA GLU A 64 -1.13 -1.35 -13.61
C GLU A 64 -2.55 -0.72 -13.51
N ASN A 65 -3.47 -1.39 -12.80
CA ASN A 65 -4.82 -0.87 -12.67
C ASN A 65 -4.91 0.38 -11.77
N ILE A 66 -3.94 0.64 -10.89
CA ILE A 66 -3.85 1.92 -10.16
C ILE A 66 -3.69 3.07 -11.15
N ILE A 67 -2.76 2.91 -12.11
CA ILE A 67 -2.53 3.91 -13.16
C ILE A 67 -3.81 4.11 -13.97
N ARG A 68 -4.48 3.02 -14.40
CA ARG A 68 -5.72 3.10 -15.18
C ARG A 68 -6.85 3.81 -14.42
N GLU A 69 -6.98 3.55 -13.13
CA GLU A 69 -7.99 4.22 -12.29
C GLU A 69 -7.73 5.73 -12.18
N LEU A 70 -6.47 6.15 -12.15
CA LEU A 70 -6.09 7.56 -12.12
C LEU A 70 -6.26 8.21 -13.50
N THR A 71 -5.75 7.58 -14.60
CA THR A 71 -5.84 8.16 -15.96
C THR A 71 -7.29 8.33 -16.44
N ARG A 72 -8.17 7.37 -16.12
CA ARG A 72 -9.62 7.47 -16.38
C ARG A 72 -10.28 8.64 -15.65
N ARG A 73 -9.71 9.06 -14.50
CA ARG A 73 -10.19 10.20 -13.73
C ARG A 73 -9.48 11.50 -14.07
N ARG A 74 -8.95 11.57 -15.30
CA ARG A 74 -8.34 12.78 -15.87
C ARG A 74 -7.05 13.20 -15.17
N CYS A 75 -6.33 12.22 -14.59
CA CYS A 75 -5.03 12.46 -13.98
C CYS A 75 -3.91 12.09 -14.94
N ARG A 76 -2.98 13.02 -15.13
CA ARG A 76 -1.65 12.71 -15.65
C ARG A 76 -0.83 12.10 -14.52
N VAL A 77 -0.26 10.93 -14.73
CA VAL A 77 0.47 10.18 -13.71
C VAL A 77 1.96 10.18 -14.05
N ALA A 78 2.77 10.70 -13.13
CA ALA A 78 4.22 10.50 -13.12
C ALA A 78 4.52 9.27 -12.26
N ASP A 79 4.85 8.17 -12.89
CA ASP A 79 5.20 6.90 -12.27
C ASP A 79 6.68 6.92 -11.91
N LEU A 80 7.01 6.97 -10.61
CA LEU A 80 8.35 7.19 -10.10
C LEU A 80 8.91 5.96 -9.39
N PRO A 81 10.23 5.69 -9.55
CA PRO A 81 10.92 4.65 -8.79
C PRO A 81 10.82 4.86 -7.28
N ALA A 82 10.83 3.75 -6.53
CA ALA A 82 10.78 3.75 -5.07
C ALA A 82 11.94 4.54 -4.42
N GLY A 83 13.10 4.60 -5.06
CA GLY A 83 14.26 5.37 -4.59
C GLY A 83 14.22 6.87 -4.88
N THR A 84 13.13 7.41 -5.42
CA THR A 84 12.97 8.85 -5.67
C THR A 84 12.87 9.58 -4.33
N THR A 85 13.57 10.70 -4.18
CA THR A 85 13.57 11.49 -2.95
C THR A 85 12.33 12.37 -2.81
N ALA A 86 12.00 12.75 -1.59
CA ALA A 86 10.92 13.69 -1.30
C ALA A 86 11.11 15.04 -2.04
N GLU A 87 12.34 15.52 -2.12
CA GLU A 87 12.68 16.76 -2.82
C GLU A 87 12.36 16.67 -4.31
N GLU A 88 12.75 15.57 -4.97
CA GLU A 88 12.46 15.33 -6.38
C GLU A 88 10.94 15.23 -6.64
N ILE A 89 10.21 14.54 -5.77
CA ILE A 89 8.75 14.43 -5.87
C ILE A 89 8.10 15.81 -5.73
N LEU A 90 8.47 16.57 -4.70
CA LEU A 90 7.89 17.89 -4.44
C LEU A 90 8.28 18.94 -5.51
N ALA A 91 9.47 18.81 -6.11
CA ALA A 91 9.89 19.67 -7.24
C ALA A 91 9.00 19.53 -8.47
N MET A 92 8.30 18.40 -8.63
CA MET A 92 7.31 18.20 -9.70
C MET A 92 5.99 18.93 -9.43
N ASN A 93 5.83 19.52 -8.22
CA ASN A 93 4.62 20.19 -7.76
C ASN A 93 3.31 19.41 -8.03
N PRO A 94 3.18 18.16 -7.59
CA PRO A 94 1.99 17.37 -7.85
C PRO A 94 0.78 17.92 -7.09
N ASP A 95 -0.42 17.71 -7.66
CA ASP A 95 -1.68 17.98 -6.98
C ASP A 95 -1.97 16.91 -5.91
N GLY A 96 -1.49 15.69 -6.12
CA GLY A 96 -1.59 14.59 -5.16
C GLY A 96 -0.49 13.55 -5.33
N ILE A 97 -0.27 12.77 -4.28
CA ILE A 97 0.74 11.70 -4.22
C ILE A 97 0.04 10.37 -3.91
N MET A 98 0.22 9.40 -4.79
CA MET A 98 -0.25 8.05 -4.63
C MET A 98 0.89 7.14 -4.16
N LEU A 99 0.76 6.54 -2.98
CA LEU A 99 1.67 5.52 -2.48
C LEU A 99 1.14 4.14 -2.91
N SER A 100 1.85 3.48 -3.80
CA SER A 100 1.36 2.24 -4.40
C SER A 100 1.37 1.05 -3.43
N ASN A 101 0.75 -0.03 -3.84
CA ASN A 101 1.01 -1.35 -3.27
C ASN A 101 2.44 -1.80 -3.56
N GLY A 102 2.88 -2.84 -2.88
CA GLY A 102 4.20 -3.46 -3.10
C GLY A 102 4.40 -4.73 -2.27
N PRO A 103 5.48 -5.48 -2.52
CA PRO A 103 5.80 -6.71 -1.82
C PRO A 103 6.64 -6.49 -0.57
N GLY A 104 6.70 -7.53 0.27
CA GLY A 104 7.68 -7.66 1.35
C GLY A 104 7.20 -7.18 2.71
N ASN A 105 8.16 -7.04 3.62
CA ASN A 105 7.96 -6.46 4.93
C ASN A 105 8.09 -4.94 4.85
N PRO A 106 7.11 -4.15 5.32
CA PRO A 106 7.22 -2.69 5.26
C PRO A 106 8.44 -2.13 5.99
N GLU A 107 8.87 -2.75 7.08
CA GLU A 107 10.04 -2.31 7.88
C GLU A 107 11.39 -2.50 7.14
N ASP A 108 11.43 -3.29 6.07
CA ASP A 108 12.64 -3.49 5.26
C ASP A 108 12.94 -2.29 4.33
N ASN A 109 12.14 -1.21 4.40
CA ASN A 109 12.24 -0.03 3.55
C ASN A 109 12.50 1.27 4.36
N PRO A 110 13.53 1.34 5.23
CA PRO A 110 13.73 2.49 6.12
C PRO A 110 13.99 3.80 5.37
N GLU A 111 14.65 3.74 4.22
CA GLU A 111 14.94 4.91 3.38
C GLU A 111 13.66 5.51 2.81
N ILE A 112 12.76 4.68 2.28
CA ILE A 112 11.46 5.13 1.76
C ILE A 112 10.61 5.73 2.90
N ILE A 113 10.59 5.11 4.07
CA ILE A 113 9.86 5.60 5.25
C ILE A 113 10.35 7.00 5.64
N GLU A 114 11.67 7.23 5.61
CA GLU A 114 12.23 8.55 5.93
C GLU A 114 11.84 9.61 4.89
N GLU A 115 11.86 9.26 3.60
CA GLU A 115 11.41 10.18 2.56
C GLU A 115 9.89 10.47 2.67
N ILE A 116 9.06 9.48 3.02
CA ILE A 116 7.63 9.70 3.30
C ILE A 116 7.46 10.69 4.47
N ARG A 117 8.26 10.59 5.56
CA ARG A 117 8.24 11.56 6.66
C ARG A 117 8.50 13.00 6.22
N LYS A 118 9.38 13.18 5.23
CA LYS A 118 9.65 14.51 4.67
C LYS A 118 8.45 15.02 3.89
N ILE A 119 7.84 14.15 3.04
CA ILE A 119 6.68 14.50 2.22
C ILE A 119 5.46 14.86 3.08
N THR A 120 5.21 14.15 4.20
CA THR A 120 4.07 14.45 5.07
C THR A 120 4.07 15.90 5.60
N LYS A 121 5.25 16.51 5.73
CA LYS A 121 5.40 17.90 6.16
C LYS A 121 4.96 18.93 5.11
N ALA A 122 4.90 18.52 3.85
CA ALA A 122 4.47 19.40 2.75
C ALA A 122 2.94 19.53 2.64
N GLY A 123 2.17 18.71 3.36
CA GLY A 123 0.72 18.77 3.42
C GLY A 123 0.00 18.40 2.12
N LYS A 124 0.67 17.84 1.13
CA LYS A 124 0.05 17.45 -0.14
C LYS A 124 -0.98 16.34 0.05
N PRO A 125 -2.09 16.33 -0.72
CA PRO A 125 -3.05 15.23 -0.75
C PRO A 125 -2.38 13.88 -1.02
N MET A 126 -2.66 12.89 -0.16
CA MET A 126 -2.04 11.55 -0.28
C MET A 126 -3.07 10.43 -0.17
N PHE A 127 -2.90 9.41 -1.01
CA PHE A 127 -3.62 8.15 -0.90
C PHE A 127 -2.65 6.98 -0.92
N GLY A 128 -2.75 6.06 0.05
CA GLY A 128 -1.88 4.89 0.14
C GLY A 128 -2.64 3.56 0.06
N ILE A 129 -2.12 2.61 -0.71
CA ILE A 129 -2.70 1.27 -0.90
C ILE A 129 -1.74 0.19 -0.40
N CYS A 130 -2.21 -0.73 0.42
CA CYS A 130 -1.52 -1.94 0.89
C CYS A 130 -0.14 -1.62 1.50
N LEU A 131 0.97 -1.80 0.80
CA LEU A 131 2.29 -1.40 1.29
C LEU A 131 2.37 0.11 1.54
N GLY A 132 1.80 0.94 0.67
CA GLY A 132 1.74 2.40 0.86
C GLY A 132 0.98 2.81 2.11
N HIS A 133 -0.07 2.08 2.49
CA HIS A 133 -0.77 2.25 3.77
C HIS A 133 0.17 1.97 4.95
N GLN A 134 0.90 0.86 4.90
CA GLN A 134 1.82 0.44 5.96
C GLN A 134 3.00 1.41 6.11
N LEU A 135 3.61 1.82 4.99
CA LEU A 135 4.75 2.74 4.98
C LEU A 135 4.37 4.13 5.53
N LEU A 136 3.20 4.66 5.14
CA LEU A 136 2.73 5.94 5.69
C LEU A 136 2.43 5.82 7.19
N ALA A 137 1.81 4.73 7.63
CA ALA A 137 1.55 4.49 9.05
C ALA A 137 2.86 4.47 9.86
N ILE A 138 3.90 3.75 9.41
CA ILE A 138 5.21 3.72 10.06
C ILE A 138 5.86 5.11 10.03
N ALA A 139 5.80 5.82 8.90
CA ALA A 139 6.35 7.17 8.80
C ALA A 139 5.70 8.14 9.79
N LYS A 140 4.43 7.94 10.12
CA LYS A 140 3.68 8.71 11.13
C LYS A 140 3.89 8.21 12.57
N GLY A 141 4.62 7.11 12.77
CA GLY A 141 4.99 6.59 14.10
C GLY A 141 4.20 5.37 14.57
N ALA A 142 3.28 4.83 13.77
CA ALA A 142 2.63 3.56 14.05
C ALA A 142 3.60 2.39 13.86
N LYS A 143 3.20 1.21 14.31
CA LYS A 143 3.94 -0.05 14.14
C LYS A 143 3.17 -1.00 13.26
N THR A 144 3.89 -1.88 12.60
CA THR A 144 3.32 -3.00 11.84
C THR A 144 3.61 -4.33 12.53
N GLY A 145 2.80 -5.32 12.21
CA GLY A 145 2.94 -6.68 12.74
C GLY A 145 2.78 -7.72 11.64
N LYS A 146 3.56 -8.80 11.71
CA LYS A 146 3.38 -9.93 10.82
C LYS A 146 2.18 -10.75 11.26
N MET A 147 1.21 -10.90 10.38
CA MET A 147 0.02 -11.72 10.62
C MET A 147 0.37 -13.22 10.57
N LYS A 148 -0.33 -14.02 11.36
CA LYS A 148 -0.15 -15.48 11.35
C LYS A 148 -0.44 -16.11 9.98
N PHE A 149 -1.51 -15.66 9.31
CA PHE A 149 -1.93 -16.17 8.00
C PHE A 149 -1.90 -15.12 6.90
N GLY A 150 -2.17 -13.85 7.25
CA GLY A 150 -2.45 -12.77 6.32
C GLY A 150 -3.80 -12.90 5.63
N HIS A 151 -4.20 -11.86 4.91
CA HIS A 151 -5.42 -11.86 4.11
C HIS A 151 -5.09 -12.08 2.63
N ARG A 152 -5.72 -13.09 2.03
CA ARG A 152 -5.53 -13.43 0.62
C ARG A 152 -6.85 -13.85 0.01
N GLY A 153 -7.23 -13.21 -1.10
CA GLY A 153 -8.45 -13.49 -1.86
C GLY A 153 -9.25 -12.23 -2.18
N ALA A 154 -10.26 -12.43 -3.02
CA ALA A 154 -11.15 -11.36 -3.49
C ALA A 154 -12.51 -11.36 -2.75
N ASN A 155 -12.55 -11.88 -1.55
CA ASN A 155 -13.76 -12.07 -0.75
C ASN A 155 -13.59 -11.64 0.72
N GLN A 156 -12.73 -10.65 0.97
CA GLN A 156 -12.45 -10.15 2.31
C GLN A 156 -13.44 -9.02 2.65
N PRO A 157 -14.30 -9.20 3.68
CA PRO A 157 -15.24 -8.16 4.07
C PRO A 157 -14.53 -7.10 4.92
N VAL A 158 -14.65 -5.84 4.50
CA VAL A 158 -14.16 -4.68 5.23
C VAL A 158 -15.32 -3.75 5.59
N LYS A 159 -15.33 -3.26 6.82
CA LYS A 159 -16.34 -2.32 7.29
C LYS A 159 -15.75 -0.91 7.33
N ASP A 160 -16.41 0.00 6.65
CA ASP A 160 -16.20 1.44 6.81
C ASP A 160 -16.83 1.87 8.14
N LEU A 161 -16.01 2.37 9.04
CA LEU A 161 -16.44 2.81 10.38
C LEU A 161 -17.17 4.14 10.35
N THR A 162 -16.98 4.94 9.29
CA THR A 162 -17.64 6.25 9.15
C THR A 162 -19.09 6.13 8.69
N THR A 163 -19.37 5.16 7.82
CA THR A 163 -20.71 4.93 7.24
C THR A 163 -21.40 3.69 7.81
N GLY A 164 -20.64 2.78 8.44
CA GLY A 164 -21.12 1.48 8.89
C GLY A 164 -21.32 0.45 7.76
N ARG A 165 -21.05 0.81 6.50
CA ARG A 165 -21.22 -0.06 5.34
C ARG A 165 -20.12 -1.12 5.29
N VAL A 166 -20.49 -2.32 4.85
CA VAL A 166 -19.55 -3.41 4.60
C VAL A 166 -19.36 -3.57 3.10
N TYR A 167 -18.11 -3.62 2.68
CA TYR A 167 -17.68 -3.87 1.31
C TYR A 167 -16.99 -5.22 1.20
N ILE A 168 -17.04 -5.83 0.04
CA ILE A 168 -16.18 -6.96 -0.29
C ILE A 168 -14.93 -6.42 -0.99
N SER A 169 -13.76 -6.80 -0.49
CA SER A 169 -12.48 -6.32 -0.98
C SER A 169 -11.58 -7.44 -1.46
N SER A 170 -10.62 -7.08 -2.32
CA SER A 170 -9.50 -7.92 -2.69
C SER A 170 -8.31 -7.63 -1.80
N GLN A 171 -7.67 -8.66 -1.26
CA GLN A 171 -6.53 -8.51 -0.37
C GLN A 171 -5.42 -9.52 -0.70
N ASN A 172 -4.18 -9.11 -0.50
CA ASN A 172 -3.02 -9.98 -0.57
C ASN A 172 -1.87 -9.37 0.25
N HIS A 173 -1.93 -9.53 1.56
CA HIS A 173 -0.90 -9.03 2.49
C HIS A 173 -0.65 -10.00 3.63
N GLY A 174 0.53 -9.91 4.23
CA GLY A 174 0.94 -10.72 5.39
C GLY A 174 1.34 -9.87 6.59
N TYR A 175 1.22 -8.55 6.48
CA TYR A 175 1.48 -7.58 7.55
C TYR A 175 0.26 -6.69 7.74
N GLU A 176 0.07 -6.17 8.94
CA GLU A 176 -0.99 -5.25 9.32
C GLU A 176 -0.42 -4.05 10.09
N VAL A 177 -1.14 -2.94 10.10
CA VAL A 177 -0.86 -1.82 11.00
C VAL A 177 -1.51 -2.12 12.35
N LEU A 178 -0.73 -2.05 13.42
CA LEU A 178 -1.20 -2.31 14.79
C LEU A 178 -2.01 -1.12 15.30
N ARG A 179 -3.34 -1.25 15.38
CA ARG A 179 -4.28 -0.18 15.75
C ARG A 179 -3.92 0.55 17.04
N ASP A 180 -3.44 -0.18 18.05
CA ASP A 180 -3.09 0.37 19.36
C ASP A 180 -1.84 1.25 19.34
N THR A 181 -1.19 1.35 18.19
CA THR A 181 0.02 2.17 17.97
C THR A 181 -0.23 3.39 17.08
N LEU A 182 -1.47 3.62 16.65
CA LEU A 182 -1.81 4.78 15.83
C LEU A 182 -1.47 6.07 16.57
N PRO A 183 -0.79 7.03 15.92
CA PRO A 183 -0.45 8.30 16.53
C PRO A 183 -1.67 9.21 16.67
N GLU A 184 -1.54 10.24 17.49
CA GLU A 184 -2.52 11.33 17.54
C GLU A 184 -2.75 11.93 16.14
N GLY A 185 -4.00 12.19 15.78
CA GLY A 185 -4.38 12.67 14.44
C GLY A 185 -4.55 11.59 13.37
N ALA A 186 -4.32 10.31 13.69
CA ALA A 186 -4.64 9.18 12.83
C ALA A 186 -5.87 8.42 13.37
N GLU A 187 -6.87 8.25 12.52
CA GLU A 187 -8.13 7.56 12.84
C GLU A 187 -8.26 6.29 12.00
N GLU A 188 -8.52 5.16 12.66
CA GLU A 188 -8.89 3.93 11.98
C GLU A 188 -10.28 4.09 11.33
N THR A 189 -10.35 3.98 10.02
CA THR A 189 -11.60 4.20 9.25
C THR A 189 -12.14 2.94 8.60
N PHE A 190 -11.33 1.91 8.44
CA PHE A 190 -11.76 0.60 7.95
C PHE A 190 -11.22 -0.52 8.84
N ILE A 191 -12.04 -1.55 9.06
CA ILE A 191 -11.66 -2.78 9.77
C ILE A 191 -12.05 -4.02 8.96
N ASN A 192 -11.29 -5.09 9.07
CA ASN A 192 -11.71 -6.41 8.60
C ASN A 192 -12.82 -6.96 9.50
N VAL A 193 -13.91 -7.42 8.90
CA VAL A 193 -15.07 -7.91 9.67
C VAL A 193 -14.78 -9.25 10.34
N ASN A 194 -13.85 -10.05 9.79
CA ASN A 194 -13.58 -11.40 10.27
C ASN A 194 -12.70 -11.41 11.54
N ASP A 195 -11.71 -10.52 11.63
CA ASP A 195 -10.72 -10.55 12.71
C ASP A 195 -10.45 -9.18 13.35
N GLY A 196 -11.05 -8.12 12.82
CA GLY A 196 -10.94 -6.77 13.37
C GLY A 196 -9.60 -6.08 13.09
N THR A 197 -8.77 -6.58 12.19
CA THR A 197 -7.52 -5.93 11.81
C THR A 197 -7.78 -4.56 11.15
N CYS A 198 -6.83 -3.65 11.31
CA CYS A 198 -6.89 -2.31 10.70
C CYS A 198 -6.77 -2.40 9.18
N GLU A 199 -7.79 -1.91 8.49
CA GLU A 199 -7.91 -1.97 7.03
C GLU A 199 -7.87 -0.58 6.37
N GLY A 200 -7.81 0.49 7.15
CA GLY A 200 -7.68 1.83 6.62
C GLY A 200 -7.58 2.90 7.69
N ILE A 201 -6.87 3.97 7.33
CA ILE A 201 -6.58 5.09 8.22
C ILE A 201 -6.86 6.39 7.50
N THR A 202 -7.49 7.35 8.20
CA THR A 202 -7.57 8.76 7.79
C THR A 202 -6.69 9.60 8.71
N TYR A 203 -5.94 10.54 8.16
CA TYR A 203 -5.09 11.46 8.89
C TYR A 203 -5.74 12.83 8.95
N HIS A 204 -5.89 13.40 10.15
CA HIS A 204 -6.54 14.69 10.34
C HIS A 204 -5.57 15.88 10.37
N ASP A 205 -4.28 15.59 10.54
CA ASP A 205 -3.22 16.58 10.53
C ASP A 205 -2.63 16.85 9.12
N MET A 206 -3.12 16.13 8.12
CA MET A 206 -2.77 16.29 6.72
C MET A 206 -3.88 15.71 5.82
N PRO A 207 -4.03 16.17 4.56
CA PRO A 207 -5.02 15.63 3.64
C PRO A 207 -4.59 14.25 3.14
N ALA A 208 -4.79 13.20 3.95
CA ALA A 208 -4.41 11.85 3.58
C ALA A 208 -5.35 10.78 4.13
N PHE A 209 -5.51 9.73 3.35
CA PHE A 209 -6.10 8.48 3.81
C PHE A 209 -5.42 7.28 3.14
N THR A 210 -5.56 6.11 3.77
CA THR A 210 -4.92 4.89 3.28
C THR A 210 -5.82 3.69 3.49
N VAL A 211 -5.64 2.65 2.65
CA VAL A 211 -6.34 1.37 2.80
C VAL A 211 -5.38 0.20 2.65
N GLN A 212 -5.61 -0.86 3.43
CA GLN A 212 -4.81 -2.08 3.40
C GLN A 212 -5.20 -2.98 2.22
N PHE A 213 -6.46 -2.95 1.82
CA PHE A 213 -7.00 -3.72 0.69
C PHE A 213 -6.71 -3.05 -0.66
N HIS A 214 -7.12 -3.71 -1.74
CA HIS A 214 -6.85 -3.30 -3.12
C HIS A 214 -8.11 -2.77 -3.81
N PRO A 215 -8.39 -1.44 -3.76
CA PRO A 215 -9.56 -0.85 -4.43
C PRO A 215 -9.44 -0.86 -5.97
N GLU A 216 -8.22 -1.03 -6.48
CA GLU A 216 -7.91 -1.17 -7.90
C GLU A 216 -8.16 -2.57 -8.47
N ALA A 217 -8.68 -3.50 -7.68
CA ALA A 217 -8.80 -4.91 -8.05
C ALA A 217 -9.46 -5.13 -9.43
N CYS A 218 -8.75 -5.90 -10.28
CA CYS A 218 -9.18 -6.29 -11.63
C CYS A 218 -8.53 -7.65 -11.98
N ALA A 219 -9.25 -8.73 -12.15
CA ALA A 219 -10.65 -9.01 -11.89
C ALA A 219 -10.90 -9.19 -10.38
N GLY A 220 -11.88 -8.49 -9.83
CA GLY A 220 -12.21 -8.54 -8.40
C GLY A 220 -13.43 -7.69 -8.09
N PRO A 221 -13.83 -7.61 -6.82
CA PRO A 221 -14.93 -6.74 -6.42
C PRO A 221 -14.59 -5.28 -6.72
N LYS A 222 -15.59 -4.54 -7.19
CA LYS A 222 -15.49 -3.10 -7.50
C LYS A 222 -16.09 -2.21 -6.43
N ASP A 223 -16.50 -2.78 -5.31
CA ASP A 223 -17.23 -2.09 -4.25
C ASP A 223 -16.46 -0.88 -3.69
N THR A 224 -15.13 -0.94 -3.75
CA THR A 224 -14.22 0.07 -3.17
C THR A 224 -13.54 0.97 -4.19
N GLU A 225 -13.88 0.84 -5.49
CA GLU A 225 -13.31 1.67 -6.59
C GLU A 225 -13.61 3.18 -6.38
N GLU A 226 -14.68 3.51 -5.65
CA GLU A 226 -15.06 4.88 -5.30
C GLU A 226 -13.99 5.63 -4.49
N LEU A 227 -13.06 4.92 -3.83
CA LEU A 227 -11.97 5.54 -3.07
C LEU A 227 -11.01 6.35 -3.96
N PHE A 228 -10.85 5.99 -5.23
CA PHE A 228 -10.14 6.86 -6.18
C PHE A 228 -10.90 8.18 -6.41
N GLY A 229 -12.23 8.14 -6.45
CA GLY A 229 -13.06 9.36 -6.50
C GLY A 229 -12.89 10.24 -5.26
N ARG A 230 -12.80 9.63 -4.06
CA ARG A 230 -12.50 10.34 -2.81
C ARG A 230 -11.13 11.05 -2.88
N PHE A 231 -10.12 10.41 -3.47
CA PHE A 231 -8.80 11.02 -3.64
C PHE A 231 -8.85 12.22 -4.61
N ILE A 232 -9.58 12.10 -5.72
CA ILE A 232 -9.80 13.24 -6.64
C ILE A 232 -10.51 14.39 -5.94
N GLN A 233 -11.55 14.11 -5.16
CA GLN A 233 -12.25 15.15 -4.42
C GLN A 233 -11.35 15.82 -3.38
N MET A 234 -10.52 15.07 -2.68
CA MET A 234 -9.53 15.61 -1.74
C MET A 234 -8.56 16.61 -2.42
N MET A 235 -8.11 16.31 -3.65
CA MET A 235 -7.27 17.24 -4.40
C MET A 235 -8.01 18.50 -4.87
N ARG A 236 -9.33 18.43 -5.12
CA ARG A 236 -10.14 19.62 -5.46
C ARG A 236 -10.35 20.55 -4.27
N ASP A 237 -10.42 19.98 -3.08
CA ASP A 237 -10.74 20.69 -1.84
C ASP A 237 -9.48 21.30 -1.20
N TYR A 238 -8.30 20.86 -1.66
CA TYR A 238 -6.99 21.34 -1.20
C TYR A 238 -6.52 22.58 -1.97
#